data_a8ad9a9c18b1493699cceb9fb814d382
#
_entry.id   a8ad9a9c18b1493699cceb9fb814d382
#
_cell.length_a   1.000
_cell.length_b   1.000
_cell.length_c   1.000
_cell.angle_alpha   90.00
_cell.angle_beta   90.00
_cell.angle_gamma   90.00
#
_symmetry.space_group_name_H-M   'P 1'
#
loop_
_entity.id
_entity.type
_entity.pdbx_description
1 polymer ?
#
loop_
_entity_poly.entity_id
_entity_poly.type
_entity_poly.pdbx_seq_one_letter_code
_entity_poly.pdbx_strand_id
1 'polypeptide(L)'
;MKIPETIQERRRFIKQKLEPCKDKSFYCRALDCKVKVTDRSVEETAFQGAVSKQATKLAIRLPEVIRTATIIALHLPPKPGRQRSRMHFKEIANLLAVVPRVGKAKLTVGFVDNGDCIEYAITEYKPVK
;
A
#
# COMPACT_ATOMS: atom_id res chain seq x y z
N MET A 1 -11.54 -15.82 8.13
CA MET A 1 -11.83 -14.41 8.43
C MET A 1 -12.85 -13.87 7.45
N LYS A 2 -13.91 -13.26 7.97
CA LYS A 2 -14.97 -12.75 7.11
C LYS A 2 -14.74 -11.29 6.77
N ILE A 3 -14.71 -10.97 5.49
CA ILE A 3 -14.53 -9.59 5.01
C ILE A 3 -15.90 -8.89 4.97
N PRO A 4 -16.00 -7.65 5.48
CA PRO A 4 -17.28 -6.93 5.48
C PRO A 4 -17.84 -6.70 4.07
N GLU A 5 -19.16 -6.50 4.00
CA GLU A 5 -19.86 -6.40 2.72
C GLU A 5 -19.85 -5.01 2.11
N THR A 6 -19.78 -3.95 2.93
CA THR A 6 -19.84 -2.58 2.40
C THR A 6 -18.47 -1.93 2.36
N ILE A 7 -18.33 -0.94 1.48
CA ILE A 7 -17.08 -0.18 1.38
C ILE A 7 -16.75 0.52 2.70
N GLN A 8 -17.75 1.11 3.35
CA GLN A 8 -17.53 1.81 4.61
C GLN A 8 -17.05 0.87 5.71
N GLU A 9 -17.66 -0.31 5.80
CA GLU A 9 -17.27 -1.31 6.78
C GLU A 9 -15.88 -1.86 6.48
N ARG A 10 -15.54 -2.06 5.19
CA ARG A 10 -14.23 -2.52 4.79
C ARG A 10 -13.14 -1.50 5.12
N ARG A 11 -13.43 -0.20 4.95
CA ARG A 11 -12.48 0.86 5.34
C ARG A 11 -12.17 0.80 6.84
N ARG A 12 -13.19 0.68 7.65
CA ARG A 12 -13.02 0.56 9.10
C ARG A 12 -12.24 -0.70 9.46
N PHE A 13 -12.58 -1.80 8.81
CA PHE A 13 -11.92 -3.09 9.03
C PHE A 13 -10.42 -3.00 8.74
N ILE A 14 -10.05 -2.41 7.59
CA ILE A 14 -8.65 -2.23 7.22
C ILE A 14 -7.93 -1.34 8.24
N LYS A 15 -8.52 -0.20 8.60
CA LYS A 15 -7.91 0.70 9.58
C LYS A 15 -7.67 0.00 10.91
N GLN A 16 -8.63 -0.80 11.36
CA GLN A 16 -8.50 -1.55 12.61
C GLN A 16 -7.37 -2.57 12.52
N LYS A 17 -7.28 -3.31 11.42
CA LYS A 17 -6.25 -4.32 11.23
C LYS A 17 -4.87 -3.71 11.08
N LEU A 18 -4.75 -2.52 10.51
CA LEU A 18 -3.46 -1.86 10.29
C LEU A 18 -3.06 -0.92 11.42
N GLU A 19 -3.89 -0.74 12.43
CA GLU A 19 -3.55 0.11 13.59
C GLU A 19 -2.21 -0.24 14.20
N PRO A 20 -1.88 -1.53 14.42
CA PRO A 20 -0.57 -1.88 14.99
C PRO A 20 0.62 -1.54 14.08
N CYS A 21 0.36 -1.25 12.80
CA CYS A 21 1.43 -0.94 11.85
C CYS A 21 1.79 0.54 11.81
N LYS A 22 0.94 1.40 12.37
CA LYS A 22 1.18 2.85 12.34
C LYS A 22 2.51 3.20 12.99
N ASP A 23 3.23 4.10 12.34
CA ASP A 23 4.53 4.60 12.80
C ASP A 23 5.62 3.55 12.87
N LYS A 24 5.38 2.38 12.30
CA LYS A 24 6.36 1.32 12.19
C LYS A 24 6.92 1.26 10.79
N SER A 25 8.12 0.67 10.66
CA SER A 25 8.77 0.47 9.38
C SER A 25 9.01 -1.02 9.17
N PHE A 26 8.89 -1.45 7.92
CA PHE A 26 9.08 -2.84 7.53
C PHE A 26 10.10 -2.90 6.41
N TYR A 27 11.05 -3.80 6.52
CA TYR A 27 12.09 -3.94 5.50
C TYR A 27 11.50 -4.46 4.19
N CYS A 28 11.80 -3.74 3.10
CA CYS A 28 11.42 -4.13 1.74
C CYS A 28 12.68 -4.62 1.04
N ARG A 29 12.74 -5.90 0.75
CA ARG A 29 13.91 -6.52 0.16
C ARG A 29 14.25 -5.93 -1.21
N ALA A 30 13.22 -5.70 -2.05
CA ALA A 30 13.43 -5.19 -3.40
C ALA A 30 14.01 -3.78 -3.43
N LEU A 31 13.64 -2.95 -2.46
CA LEU A 31 14.11 -1.57 -2.36
C LEU A 31 15.33 -1.45 -1.45
N ASP A 32 15.68 -2.52 -0.75
CA ASP A 32 16.77 -2.54 0.23
C ASP A 32 16.69 -1.39 1.21
N CYS A 33 15.49 -1.14 1.72
CA CYS A 33 15.24 -0.10 2.71
C CYS A 33 14.01 -0.42 3.53
N LYS A 34 13.87 0.26 4.66
CA LYS A 34 12.68 0.14 5.48
C LYS A 34 11.61 1.08 4.95
N VAL A 35 10.39 0.55 4.81
CA VAL A 35 9.25 1.32 4.34
C VAL A 35 8.40 1.69 5.55
N LYS A 36 8.22 2.98 5.76
CA LYS A 36 7.46 3.48 6.90
C LYS A 36 5.97 3.50 6.60
N VAL A 37 5.17 3.11 7.59
CA VAL A 37 3.72 3.17 7.53
C VAL A 37 3.27 4.34 8.42
N THR A 38 2.67 5.35 7.81
CA THR A 38 2.18 6.54 8.52
C THR A 38 0.67 6.47 8.67
N ASP A 39 0.08 7.42 9.43
CA ASP A 39 -1.37 7.55 9.48
C ASP A 39 -1.96 7.68 8.08
N ARG A 40 -1.30 8.48 7.24
CA ARG A 40 -1.68 8.70 5.85
C ARG A 40 -1.65 7.40 5.05
N SER A 41 -0.61 6.59 5.27
CA SER A 41 -0.48 5.28 4.64
C SER A 41 -1.70 4.41 4.94
N VAL A 42 -2.11 4.36 6.20
CA VAL A 42 -3.25 3.56 6.62
C VAL A 42 -4.55 4.08 6.01
N GLU A 43 -4.75 5.40 6.02
CA GLU A 43 -5.95 6.00 5.43
C GLU A 43 -6.06 5.71 3.94
N GLU A 44 -4.96 5.91 3.20
CA GLU A 44 -4.96 5.70 1.75
C GLU A 44 -5.12 4.23 1.40
N THR A 45 -4.47 3.34 2.15
CA THR A 45 -4.62 1.91 1.97
C THR A 45 -6.05 1.47 2.26
N ALA A 46 -6.67 2.01 3.30
CA ALA A 46 -8.06 1.70 3.62
C ALA A 46 -9.00 2.20 2.52
N PHE A 47 -8.75 3.41 2.00
CA PHE A 47 -9.56 3.98 0.93
C PHE A 47 -9.50 3.12 -0.33
N GLN A 48 -8.30 2.77 -0.78
CA GLN A 48 -8.13 2.00 -2.01
C GLN A 48 -8.40 0.51 -1.83
N GLY A 49 -8.08 -0.03 -0.66
CA GLY A 49 -8.28 -1.45 -0.40
C GLY A 49 -9.72 -1.85 -0.18
N ALA A 50 -10.59 -0.89 0.15
CA ALA A 50 -12.00 -1.20 0.44
C ALA A 50 -12.87 -1.37 -0.79
N VAL A 51 -12.33 -1.16 -2.00
CA VAL A 51 -13.11 -1.22 -3.24
C VAL A 51 -13.68 -2.60 -3.53
N SER A 52 -13.06 -3.65 -2.99
CA SER A 52 -13.55 -5.02 -3.15
C SER A 52 -13.11 -5.86 -1.96
N LYS A 53 -13.74 -7.02 -1.78
CA LYS A 53 -13.32 -7.96 -0.74
C LYS A 53 -11.91 -8.47 -1.00
N GLN A 54 -11.56 -8.70 -2.27
CA GLN A 54 -10.23 -9.18 -2.65
C GLN A 54 -9.16 -8.15 -2.32
N ALA A 55 -9.39 -6.88 -2.67
CA ALA A 55 -8.46 -5.81 -2.35
C ALA A 55 -8.27 -5.67 -0.84
N THR A 56 -9.36 -5.83 -0.07
CA THR A 56 -9.30 -5.78 1.39
C THR A 56 -8.42 -6.89 1.96
N LYS A 57 -8.57 -8.11 1.44
CA LYS A 57 -7.74 -9.24 1.90
C LYS A 57 -6.26 -8.98 1.68
N LEU A 58 -5.91 -8.30 0.59
CA LEU A 58 -4.53 -7.96 0.30
C LEU A 58 -4.03 -6.81 1.19
N ALA A 59 -4.87 -5.80 1.38
CA ALA A 59 -4.50 -4.61 2.17
C ALA A 59 -4.15 -4.96 3.62
N ILE A 60 -4.87 -5.89 4.23
CA ILE A 60 -4.61 -6.26 5.62
C ILE A 60 -3.35 -7.11 5.80
N ARG A 61 -2.71 -7.49 4.68
CA ARG A 61 -1.43 -8.22 4.70
C ARG A 61 -0.25 -7.27 4.47
N LEU A 62 -0.39 -6.01 4.84
CA LEU A 62 0.59 -4.96 4.57
C LEU A 62 2.04 -5.34 4.89
N PRO A 63 2.38 -5.85 6.10
CA PRO A 63 3.78 -6.21 6.39
C PRO A 63 4.33 -7.29 5.45
N GLU A 64 3.52 -8.30 5.15
CA GLU A 64 3.93 -9.38 4.24
C GLU A 64 4.14 -8.85 2.82
N VAL A 65 3.23 -7.97 2.36
CA VAL A 65 3.33 -7.37 1.03
C VAL A 65 4.62 -6.56 0.90
N ILE A 66 4.94 -5.75 1.91
CA ILE A 66 6.18 -4.96 1.88
C ILE A 66 7.40 -5.87 1.81
N ARG A 67 7.45 -6.92 2.64
CA ARG A 67 8.62 -7.78 2.72
C ARG A 67 8.89 -8.57 1.45
N THR A 68 7.84 -8.98 0.74
CA THR A 68 7.97 -9.92 -0.37
C THR A 68 7.81 -9.29 -1.75
N ALA A 69 7.47 -8.00 -1.82
CA ALA A 69 7.22 -7.33 -3.10
C ALA A 69 8.48 -7.20 -3.95
N THR A 70 8.29 -7.19 -5.27
CA THR A 70 9.37 -6.94 -6.23
C THR A 70 9.02 -5.73 -7.07
N ILE A 71 10.02 -4.97 -7.50
CA ILE A 71 9.81 -3.75 -8.28
C ILE A 71 9.31 -4.09 -9.67
N ILE A 72 8.22 -3.44 -10.10
CA ILE A 72 7.72 -3.55 -11.46
C ILE A 72 7.81 -2.23 -12.23
N ALA A 73 7.87 -1.10 -11.53
CA ALA A 73 8.02 0.19 -12.20
C ALA A 73 8.50 1.26 -11.22
N LEU A 74 9.30 2.18 -11.72
CA LEU A 74 9.69 3.41 -11.02
C LEU A 74 9.25 4.56 -11.90
N HIS A 75 8.66 5.59 -11.31
CA HIS A 75 8.23 6.73 -12.10
C HIS A 75 8.12 7.98 -11.24
N LEU A 76 8.04 9.12 -11.93
CA LEU A 76 7.86 10.39 -11.24
C LEU A 76 6.44 10.50 -10.69
N PRO A 77 6.25 11.26 -9.61
CA PRO A 77 4.92 11.40 -9.02
C PRO A 77 3.99 12.18 -9.96
N PRO A 78 2.67 12.08 -9.74
CA PRO A 78 1.70 12.86 -10.50
C PRO A 78 1.97 14.36 -10.37
N LYS A 79 1.52 15.14 -11.35
CA LYS A 79 1.67 16.59 -11.32
C LYS A 79 1.01 17.18 -10.08
N PRO A 80 1.60 18.26 -9.51
CA PRO A 80 0.97 18.95 -8.40
C PRO A 80 -0.48 19.34 -8.74
N GLY A 81 -1.37 19.26 -7.76
CA GLY A 81 -2.77 19.54 -7.93
C GLY A 81 -3.64 18.34 -8.24
N ARG A 82 -3.04 17.23 -8.69
CA ARG A 82 -3.76 15.97 -8.93
C ARG A 82 -3.56 14.95 -7.84
N GLN A 83 -2.70 15.25 -6.88
CA GLN A 83 -2.45 14.34 -5.76
C GLN A 83 -3.58 14.45 -4.75
N ARG A 84 -4.23 13.32 -4.46
CA ARG A 84 -5.23 13.26 -3.40
C ARG A 84 -4.57 13.37 -2.03
N SER A 85 -3.37 12.84 -1.92
CA SER A 85 -2.61 12.83 -0.69
C SER A 85 -1.80 14.11 -0.59
N ARG A 86 -1.65 14.63 0.62
CA ARG A 86 -0.76 15.75 0.89
C ARG A 86 0.71 15.32 0.94
N MET A 87 0.97 14.04 0.71
CA MET A 87 2.34 13.55 0.64
C MET A 87 2.97 14.00 -0.68
N HIS A 88 4.15 14.58 -0.59
CA HIS A 88 4.91 14.99 -1.75
C HIS A 88 6.06 14.02 -1.94
N PHE A 89 5.95 13.20 -2.99
CA PHE A 89 6.96 12.20 -3.28
C PHE A 89 7.88 12.68 -4.39
N LYS A 90 9.18 12.48 -4.18
CA LYS A 90 10.20 12.74 -5.19
C LYS A 90 10.13 11.68 -6.30
N GLU A 91 9.84 10.45 -5.93
CA GLU A 91 9.75 9.32 -6.85
C GLU A 91 8.75 8.31 -6.29
N ILE A 92 8.15 7.54 -7.17
CA ILE A 92 7.19 6.49 -6.77
C ILE A 92 7.66 5.16 -7.35
N ALA A 93 7.67 4.14 -6.50
CA ALA A 93 7.91 2.77 -6.91
C ALA A 93 6.61 1.97 -6.85
N ASN A 94 6.31 1.25 -7.91
CA ASN A 94 5.24 0.27 -7.91
C ASN A 94 5.87 -1.11 -7.81
N LEU A 95 5.36 -1.92 -6.90
CA LEU A 95 5.86 -3.26 -6.62
C LEU A 95 4.73 -4.26 -6.70
N LEU A 96 5.08 -5.49 -7.02
CA LEU A 96 4.15 -6.61 -7.07
C LEU A 96 4.49 -7.60 -5.98
N ALA A 97 3.48 -8.00 -5.21
CA ALA A 97 3.63 -9.06 -4.22
C ALA A 97 2.61 -10.15 -4.48
N VAL A 98 3.05 -11.40 -4.39
CA VAL A 98 2.15 -12.53 -4.46
C VAL A 98 1.87 -12.99 -3.04
N VAL A 99 0.60 -12.88 -2.63
CA VAL A 99 0.16 -13.33 -1.31
C VAL A 99 -0.46 -14.71 -1.49
N PRO A 100 0.19 -15.78 -1.01
CA PRO A 100 -0.31 -17.14 -1.23
C PRO A 100 -1.76 -17.29 -0.76
N ARG A 101 -2.56 -17.95 -1.57
CA ARG A 101 -3.98 -18.24 -1.33
C ARG A 101 -4.88 -17.01 -1.34
N VAL A 102 -4.34 -15.83 -1.60
CA VAL A 102 -5.14 -14.59 -1.64
C VAL A 102 -5.09 -13.99 -3.05
N GLY A 103 -3.90 -13.70 -3.56
CA GLY A 103 -3.76 -13.12 -4.89
C GLY A 103 -2.54 -12.25 -5.02
N LYS A 104 -2.56 -11.38 -6.03
CA LYS A 104 -1.45 -10.49 -6.33
C LYS A 104 -1.80 -9.07 -5.92
N ALA A 105 -0.90 -8.44 -5.17
CA ALA A 105 -1.06 -7.09 -4.68
C ALA A 105 -0.10 -6.15 -5.40
N LYS A 106 -0.58 -4.94 -5.68
CA LYS A 106 0.27 -3.84 -6.13
C LYS A 106 0.54 -2.96 -4.93
N LEU A 107 1.81 -2.79 -4.59
CA LEU A 107 2.25 -1.91 -3.51
C LEU A 107 2.84 -0.65 -4.12
N THR A 108 2.36 0.50 -3.68
CA THR A 108 2.91 1.79 -4.09
C THR A 108 3.69 2.38 -2.93
N VAL A 109 4.97 2.70 -3.17
CA VAL A 109 5.87 3.28 -2.18
C VAL A 109 6.37 4.62 -2.71
N GLY A 110 6.31 5.66 -1.89
CA GLY A 110 6.83 6.97 -2.25
C GLY A 110 8.16 7.26 -1.56
N PHE A 111 9.06 7.93 -2.26
CA PHE A 111 10.32 8.40 -1.72
C PHE A 111 10.23 9.89 -1.48
N VAL A 112 10.56 10.34 -0.27
CA VAL A 112 10.56 11.77 0.05
C VAL A 112 11.99 12.32 0.00
N ASP A 113 12.12 13.66 0.07
CA ASP A 113 13.40 14.33 -0.16
C ASP A 113 14.54 13.88 0.75
N ASN A 114 14.24 13.47 1.98
CA ASN A 114 15.27 13.00 2.91
C ASN A 114 15.70 11.54 2.67
N GLY A 115 15.14 10.91 1.63
CA GLY A 115 15.48 9.52 1.31
C GLY A 115 14.60 8.47 1.98
N ASP A 116 13.66 8.87 2.84
CA ASP A 116 12.75 7.91 3.48
C ASP A 116 11.80 7.31 2.47
N CYS A 117 11.44 6.06 2.71
CA CYS A 117 10.46 5.32 1.90
C CYS A 117 9.17 5.23 2.70
N ILE A 118 8.07 5.64 2.11
CA ILE A 118 6.76 5.67 2.79
C ILE A 118 5.76 4.83 1.99
N GLU A 119 5.07 3.91 2.67
CA GLU A 119 4.00 3.14 2.05
C GLU A 119 2.86 4.10 1.69
N TYR A 120 2.40 4.05 0.44
CA TYR A 120 1.30 4.89 0.00
C TYR A 120 -0.01 4.12 -0.01
N ALA A 121 -0.07 3.00 -0.75
CA ALA A 121 -1.30 2.23 -0.88
C ALA A 121 -1.03 0.80 -1.32
N ILE A 122 -1.98 -0.07 -1.03
CA ILE A 122 -2.02 -1.43 -1.55
C ILE A 122 -3.33 -1.60 -2.30
N THR A 123 -3.24 -2.10 -3.53
CA THR A 123 -4.41 -2.41 -4.35
C THR A 123 -4.27 -3.81 -4.92
N GLU A 124 -5.35 -4.33 -5.48
CA GLU A 124 -5.28 -5.60 -6.19
C GLU A 124 -4.56 -5.37 -7.52
N TYR A 125 -3.57 -6.22 -7.82
CA TYR A 125 -2.87 -6.14 -9.09
C TYR A 125 -3.74 -6.72 -10.20
N LYS A 126 -4.02 -5.92 -11.22
CA LYS A 126 -4.76 -6.36 -12.40
C LYS A 126 -3.88 -6.11 -13.62
N PRO A 127 -3.41 -7.18 -14.28
CA PRO A 127 -2.58 -6.98 -15.46
C PRO A 127 -3.37 -6.31 -16.58
N VAL A 128 -2.70 -5.42 -17.30
CA VAL A 128 -3.28 -4.75 -18.45
C VAL A 128 -3.22 -5.73 -19.61
N LYS A 129 -4.36 -5.94 -20.25
CA LYS A 129 -4.43 -6.81 -21.44
C LYS A 129 -3.97 -6.06 -22.67
#